data_773487b7b532a0225668d36c27fa268b
#
_entry.id   773487b7b532a0225668d36c27fa268b
#
_cell.length_a   1.000
_cell.length_b   1.000
_cell.length_c   1.000
_cell.angle_alpha   90.00
_cell.angle_beta   90.00
_cell.angle_gamma   90.00
#
_symmetry.space_group_name_H-M   'P 1'
#
loop_
_entity.id
_entity.type
_entity.pdbx_description
1 polymer ?
#
loop_
_entity_poly.entity_id
_entity_poly.type
_entity_poly.pdbx_seq_one_letter_code
_entity_poly.pdbx_strand_id
1 'polypeptide(L)'
;MDRKSISIAGSGKVEGGVYDRVKISGSGKVTGDVEAEEFKGAGAVTVEGSLKAGKFEVSGAFKAEGALEVEEGEVSGSFKVEGPVSAQELRISGAAKCGPIQGGYIRVSGALKAKGDIEADTVRLSGAFKVEGLISADRVEIHLEDRSKARELGGETIQVRRGTAFGGLLSTLGRLLGTHGRGILEVEAVEGDELDLEWVVAEVVRGRVVRIGPGCRVGRVEYHESLEVSPEAEVGEEVKG
;
A
#
# COMPACT_ATOMS: atom_id res chain seq x y z
N MET A 1 -3.35 31.38 19.56
CA MET A 1 -4.46 30.75 20.32
C MET A 1 -3.91 29.47 20.92
N ASP A 2 -4.00 29.32 22.26
CA ASP A 2 -3.57 28.06 22.88
C ASP A 2 -4.54 26.93 22.46
N ARG A 3 -4.05 26.03 21.62
CA ARG A 3 -4.79 24.82 21.27
C ARG A 3 -4.78 23.87 22.47
N LYS A 4 -5.91 23.22 22.73
CA LYS A 4 -6.03 22.28 23.85
C LYS A 4 -5.42 20.94 23.49
N SER A 5 -4.81 20.28 24.46
CA SER A 5 -4.38 18.88 24.35
C SER A 5 -5.38 17.96 25.05
N ILE A 6 -5.63 16.79 24.45
CA ILE A 6 -6.51 15.76 24.99
C ILE A 6 -5.72 14.50 25.30
N SER A 7 -6.00 13.91 26.46
CA SER A 7 -5.46 12.59 26.82
C SER A 7 -6.57 11.72 27.41
N ILE A 8 -6.78 10.55 26.76
CA ILE A 8 -7.68 9.50 27.27
C ILE A 8 -6.83 8.32 27.72
N ALA A 9 -6.99 7.92 28.97
CA ALA A 9 -6.46 6.66 29.48
C ALA A 9 -7.64 5.73 29.80
N GLY A 10 -7.67 4.53 29.22
CA GLY A 10 -8.78 3.59 29.34
C GLY A 10 -9.87 3.81 28.29
N SER A 11 -11.14 3.86 28.66
CA SER A 11 -12.24 4.04 27.72
C SER A 11 -12.81 5.45 27.81
N GLY A 12 -12.95 6.14 26.69
CA GLY A 12 -13.46 7.51 26.69
C GLY A 12 -14.01 7.95 25.33
N LYS A 13 -14.79 9.06 25.40
CA LYS A 13 -15.35 9.74 24.25
C LYS A 13 -14.90 11.20 24.28
N VAL A 14 -14.55 11.72 23.13
CA VAL A 14 -14.12 13.09 22.91
C VAL A 14 -14.91 13.69 21.75
N GLU A 15 -15.24 14.94 21.82
CA GLU A 15 -15.80 15.69 20.70
C GLU A 15 -14.71 16.05 19.71
N GLY A 16 -15.10 16.16 18.43
CA GLY A 16 -14.25 16.69 17.38
C GLY A 16 -13.82 18.12 17.65
N GLY A 17 -12.83 18.59 16.94
CA GLY A 17 -12.33 19.96 17.10
C GLY A 17 -10.86 20.11 16.71
N VAL A 18 -10.31 21.28 17.07
CA VAL A 18 -8.92 21.63 16.78
C VAL A 18 -8.07 21.51 18.04
N TYR A 19 -7.03 20.72 17.97
CA TYR A 19 -6.18 20.35 19.10
C TYR A 19 -4.70 20.54 18.76
N ASP A 20 -3.88 20.72 19.78
CA ASP A 20 -2.43 20.63 19.67
C ASP A 20 -2.04 19.13 19.61
N ARG A 21 -2.51 18.40 20.62
CA ARG A 21 -2.24 16.96 20.73
C ARG A 21 -3.46 16.18 21.16
N VAL A 22 -3.68 15.03 20.48
CA VAL A 22 -4.67 14.02 20.89
C VAL A 22 -3.93 12.73 21.22
N LYS A 23 -4.05 12.25 22.46
CA LYS A 23 -3.48 10.98 22.91
C LYS A 23 -4.57 10.07 23.46
N ILE A 24 -4.72 8.90 22.88
CA ILE A 24 -5.70 7.90 23.29
C ILE A 24 -4.96 6.60 23.64
N SER A 25 -5.06 6.17 24.89
CA SER A 25 -4.49 4.90 25.35
C SER A 25 -5.64 4.02 25.84
N GLY A 26 -5.94 2.94 25.10
CA GLY A 26 -7.08 2.05 25.34
C GLY A 26 -8.16 2.17 24.28
N SER A 27 -9.43 2.37 24.64
CA SER A 27 -10.53 2.50 23.69
C SER A 27 -11.05 3.93 23.64
N GLY A 28 -10.82 4.61 22.53
CA GLY A 28 -11.27 5.99 22.35
C GLY A 28 -12.19 6.17 21.15
N LYS A 29 -13.24 6.99 21.35
CA LYS A 29 -14.15 7.40 20.31
C LYS A 29 -14.12 8.91 20.18
N VAL A 30 -13.84 9.41 19.00
CA VAL A 30 -13.94 10.85 18.69
C VAL A 30 -15.14 11.06 17.80
N THR A 31 -16.03 11.99 18.20
CA THR A 31 -17.26 12.31 17.46
C THR A 31 -17.05 13.57 16.64
N GLY A 32 -17.19 13.42 15.32
CA GLY A 32 -16.96 14.51 14.35
C GLY A 32 -15.51 14.60 13.89
N ASP A 33 -15.22 15.69 13.21
CA ASP A 33 -13.92 15.92 12.59
C ASP A 33 -12.87 16.36 13.61
N VAL A 34 -11.63 15.96 13.37
CA VAL A 34 -10.48 16.31 14.21
C VAL A 34 -9.38 16.94 13.37
N GLU A 35 -8.85 18.03 13.85
CA GLU A 35 -7.57 18.60 13.41
C GLU A 35 -6.61 18.60 14.59
N ALA A 36 -5.40 18.07 14.41
CA ALA A 36 -4.38 18.04 15.45
C ALA A 36 -2.97 18.20 14.86
N GLU A 37 -2.03 18.78 15.62
CA GLU A 37 -0.63 18.73 15.21
C GLU A 37 -0.08 17.31 15.40
N GLU A 38 -0.45 16.67 16.50
CA GLU A 38 -0.06 15.28 16.80
C GLU A 38 -1.26 14.45 17.25
N PHE A 39 -1.47 13.30 16.59
CA PHE A 39 -2.48 12.32 16.96
C PHE A 39 -1.81 10.98 17.29
N LYS A 40 -1.96 10.52 18.54
CA LYS A 40 -1.43 9.23 19.00
C LYS A 40 -2.52 8.32 19.53
N GLY A 41 -2.59 7.10 18.97
CA GLY A 41 -3.51 6.05 19.40
C GLY A 41 -2.76 4.78 19.83
N ALA A 42 -3.03 4.31 21.04
CA ALA A 42 -2.58 3.00 21.49
C ALA A 42 -3.80 2.19 21.95
N GLY A 43 -4.18 1.18 21.16
CA GLY A 43 -5.37 0.35 21.38
C GLY A 43 -6.41 0.53 20.26
N ALA A 44 -7.69 0.70 20.60
CA ALA A 44 -8.77 0.85 19.63
C ALA A 44 -9.23 2.31 19.53
N VAL A 45 -9.05 2.93 18.40
CA VAL A 45 -9.43 4.32 18.14
C VAL A 45 -10.43 4.40 17.01
N THR A 46 -11.55 5.07 17.25
CA THR A 46 -12.55 5.36 16.23
C THR A 46 -12.79 6.86 16.13
N VAL A 47 -12.73 7.41 14.91
CA VAL A 47 -13.10 8.77 14.56
C VAL A 47 -14.35 8.71 13.69
N GLU A 48 -15.46 9.29 14.12
CA GLU A 48 -16.74 9.31 13.38
C GLU A 48 -16.78 10.37 12.28
N GLY A 49 -15.70 11.09 12.07
CA GLY A 49 -15.54 12.10 11.02
C GLY A 49 -14.22 11.91 10.28
N SER A 50 -13.71 13.02 9.76
CA SER A 50 -12.39 13.09 9.12
C SER A 50 -11.33 13.44 10.16
N LEU A 51 -10.11 13.00 9.90
CA LEU A 51 -8.94 13.33 10.71
C LEU A 51 -7.90 14.04 9.86
N LYS A 52 -7.48 15.21 10.32
CA LYS A 52 -6.32 15.92 9.81
C LYS A 52 -5.26 16.01 10.88
N ALA A 53 -4.01 15.60 10.58
CA ALA A 53 -2.93 15.69 11.54
C ALA A 53 -1.58 15.94 10.86
N GLY A 54 -0.68 16.69 11.52
CA GLY A 54 0.73 16.73 11.10
C GLY A 54 1.36 15.37 11.31
N LYS A 55 1.36 14.89 12.53
CA LYS A 55 1.88 13.57 12.89
C LYS A 55 0.79 12.63 13.38
N PHE A 56 0.73 11.41 12.79
CA PHE A 56 -0.27 10.40 13.10
C PHE A 56 0.41 9.07 13.42
N GLU A 57 0.30 8.62 14.65
CA GLU A 57 0.87 7.35 15.11
C GLU A 57 -0.21 6.48 15.76
N VAL A 58 -0.42 5.27 15.25
CA VAL A 58 -1.37 4.33 15.86
C VAL A 58 -0.78 2.94 16.00
N SER A 59 -0.79 2.44 17.22
CA SER A 59 -0.51 1.05 17.55
C SER A 59 -1.82 0.36 17.97
N GLY A 60 -2.32 -0.57 17.15
CA GLY A 60 -3.56 -1.29 17.39
C GLY A 60 -4.58 -1.11 16.27
N ALA A 61 -5.83 -0.79 16.61
CA ALA A 61 -6.89 -0.64 15.62
C ALA A 61 -7.30 0.83 15.46
N PHE A 62 -7.26 1.31 14.24
CA PHE A 62 -7.77 2.63 13.86
C PHE A 62 -8.91 2.51 12.87
N LYS A 63 -9.98 3.26 13.12
CA LYS A 63 -11.11 3.43 12.20
C LYS A 63 -11.43 4.92 12.06
N ALA A 64 -11.52 5.40 10.83
CA ALA A 64 -12.15 6.69 10.51
C ALA A 64 -13.29 6.48 9.52
N GLU A 65 -14.40 7.23 9.70
CA GLU A 65 -15.56 7.17 8.80
C GLU A 65 -15.44 8.20 7.67
N GLY A 66 -14.71 9.28 7.90
CA GLY A 66 -14.37 10.30 6.92
C GLY A 66 -13.01 10.08 6.25
N ALA A 67 -12.43 11.18 5.79
CA ALA A 67 -11.10 11.22 5.18
C ALA A 67 -9.98 11.22 6.24
N LEU A 68 -8.79 10.81 5.82
CA LEU A 68 -7.56 10.99 6.58
C LEU A 68 -6.59 11.86 5.78
N GLU A 69 -6.16 12.97 6.37
CA GLU A 69 -5.14 13.85 5.81
C GLU A 69 -4.00 13.98 6.84
N VAL A 70 -2.78 13.55 6.48
CA VAL A 70 -1.63 13.57 7.39
C VAL A 70 -0.36 13.96 6.65
N GLU A 71 0.59 14.58 7.35
CA GLU A 71 1.93 14.78 6.81
C GLU A 71 2.75 13.48 6.99
N GLU A 72 2.85 13.00 8.22
CA GLU A 72 3.53 11.75 8.56
C GLU A 72 2.57 10.78 9.27
N GLY A 73 2.37 9.59 8.71
CA GLY A 73 1.50 8.56 9.24
C GLY A 73 2.22 7.24 9.47
N GLU A 74 2.12 6.70 10.71
CA GLU A 74 2.60 5.36 11.05
C GLU A 74 1.50 4.56 11.73
N VAL A 75 1.20 3.37 11.18
CA VAL A 75 0.20 2.46 11.73
C VAL A 75 0.78 1.08 11.90
N SER A 76 0.71 0.57 13.12
CA SER A 76 1.00 -0.83 13.43
C SER A 76 -0.27 -1.54 13.87
N GLY A 77 -0.82 -2.42 13.02
CA GLY A 77 -2.03 -3.19 13.30
C GLY A 77 -3.12 -3.06 12.25
N SER A 78 -4.34 -2.70 12.65
CA SER A 78 -5.49 -2.58 11.74
C SER A 78 -5.80 -1.12 11.43
N PHE A 79 -5.84 -0.81 10.14
CA PHE A 79 -6.13 0.52 9.62
C PHE A 79 -7.38 0.47 8.74
N LYS A 80 -8.41 1.22 9.13
CA LYS A 80 -9.64 1.31 8.34
C LYS A 80 -10.06 2.77 8.18
N VAL A 81 -10.09 3.24 6.94
CA VAL A 81 -10.59 4.58 6.57
C VAL A 81 -11.62 4.41 5.47
N GLU A 82 -12.85 4.84 5.69
CA GLU A 82 -13.89 4.69 4.66
C GLU A 82 -13.74 5.71 3.53
N GLY A 83 -13.22 6.88 3.82
CA GLY A 83 -12.94 7.96 2.86
C GLY A 83 -11.55 7.86 2.20
N PRO A 84 -11.18 8.91 1.45
CA PRO A 84 -9.84 9.04 0.88
C PRO A 84 -8.77 9.22 1.96
N VAL A 85 -7.56 8.81 1.62
CA VAL A 85 -6.35 8.98 2.44
C VAL A 85 -5.37 9.86 1.68
N SER A 86 -4.95 10.96 2.28
CA SER A 86 -3.89 11.83 1.77
C SER A 86 -2.75 11.90 2.78
N ALA A 87 -1.51 11.62 2.34
CA ALA A 87 -0.37 11.62 3.23
C ALA A 87 0.92 11.97 2.49
N GLN A 88 1.73 12.88 3.04
CA GLN A 88 3.08 13.07 2.49
C GLN A 88 3.92 11.80 2.69
N GLU A 89 3.83 11.21 3.87
CA GLU A 89 4.42 9.91 4.15
C GLU A 89 3.46 9.04 4.95
N LEU A 90 3.21 7.78 4.46
CA LEU A 90 2.36 6.81 5.14
C LEU A 90 3.03 5.44 5.20
N ARG A 91 3.22 4.94 6.41
CA ARG A 91 3.71 3.59 6.67
C ARG A 91 2.67 2.77 7.43
N ILE A 92 2.27 1.65 6.86
CA ILE A 92 1.32 0.72 7.49
C ILE A 92 1.97 -0.66 7.61
N SER A 93 1.99 -1.16 8.82
CA SER A 93 2.39 -2.53 9.16
C SER A 93 1.18 -3.29 9.67
N GLY A 94 0.64 -4.23 8.90
CA GLY A 94 -0.54 -5.02 9.27
C GLY A 94 -1.62 -5.05 8.21
N ALA A 95 -2.88 -4.81 8.60
CA ALA A 95 -4.01 -4.86 7.68
C ALA A 95 -4.61 -3.47 7.44
N ALA A 96 -4.67 -3.07 6.17
CA ALA A 96 -5.25 -1.80 5.74
C ALA A 96 -6.48 -2.00 4.85
N LYS A 97 -7.52 -1.21 5.12
CA LYS A 97 -8.69 -1.05 4.25
C LYS A 97 -9.04 0.42 4.13
N CYS A 98 -9.02 0.97 2.93
CA CYS A 98 -9.27 2.39 2.73
C CYS A 98 -9.93 2.67 1.37
N GLY A 99 -10.31 3.93 1.18
CA GLY A 99 -10.63 4.52 -0.12
C GLY A 99 -9.38 4.70 -0.98
N PRO A 100 -9.39 5.63 -1.95
CA PRO A 100 -8.20 5.99 -2.71
C PRO A 100 -7.11 6.57 -1.80
N ILE A 101 -5.85 6.39 -2.21
CA ILE A 101 -4.68 6.89 -1.48
C ILE A 101 -3.92 7.85 -2.38
N GLN A 102 -3.54 9.01 -1.86
CA GLN A 102 -2.70 9.98 -2.54
C GLN A 102 -1.58 10.46 -1.61
N GLY A 103 -0.35 10.58 -2.13
CA GLY A 103 0.75 11.08 -1.29
C GLY A 103 2.12 11.11 -1.94
N GLY A 104 3.15 11.33 -1.12
CA GLY A 104 4.54 11.27 -1.54
C GLY A 104 5.11 9.86 -1.42
N TYR A 105 5.22 9.35 -0.21
CA TYR A 105 5.76 8.02 0.05
C TYR A 105 4.73 7.13 0.75
N ILE A 106 4.30 6.08 0.07
CA ILE A 106 3.33 5.11 0.59
C ILE A 106 3.99 3.73 0.74
N ARG A 107 4.03 3.23 1.96
CA ARG A 107 4.53 1.88 2.26
C ARG A 107 3.51 1.07 3.04
N VAL A 108 3.13 -0.09 2.50
CA VAL A 108 2.27 -1.05 3.21
C VAL A 108 2.97 -2.40 3.29
N SER A 109 3.08 -2.92 4.50
CA SER A 109 3.59 -4.27 4.77
C SER A 109 2.48 -5.10 5.42
N GLY A 110 2.04 -6.16 4.73
CA GLY A 110 0.95 -7.04 5.16
C GLY A 110 -0.20 -7.09 4.16
N ALA A 111 -1.43 -6.82 4.61
CA ALA A 111 -2.61 -6.90 3.76
C ALA A 111 -3.18 -5.51 3.44
N LEU A 112 -3.39 -5.21 2.16
CA LEU A 112 -4.02 -3.95 1.72
C LEU A 112 -5.27 -4.21 0.86
N LYS A 113 -6.35 -3.51 1.19
CA LYS A 113 -7.52 -3.39 0.31
C LYS A 113 -7.85 -1.91 0.10
N ALA A 114 -7.58 -1.39 -1.09
CA ALA A 114 -7.93 -0.05 -1.51
C ALA A 114 -9.11 -0.07 -2.49
N LYS A 115 -10.10 0.80 -2.25
CA LYS A 115 -11.28 0.97 -3.11
C LYS A 115 -11.10 2.19 -4.02
N GLY A 116 -10.13 2.13 -4.90
CA GLY A 116 -9.81 3.21 -5.82
C GLY A 116 -8.34 3.20 -6.15
N ASP A 117 -7.85 4.33 -6.62
CA ASP A 117 -6.48 4.48 -7.10
C ASP A 117 -5.50 4.71 -5.94
N ILE A 118 -4.25 4.39 -6.18
CA ILE A 118 -3.12 4.77 -5.33
C ILE A 118 -2.18 5.60 -6.19
N GLU A 119 -1.99 6.87 -5.83
CA GLU A 119 -1.13 7.81 -6.53
C GLU A 119 -0.08 8.37 -5.57
N ALA A 120 1.19 8.26 -5.91
CA ALA A 120 2.27 8.77 -5.05
C ALA A 120 3.57 8.98 -5.86
N ASP A 121 4.58 9.63 -5.24
CA ASP A 121 5.93 9.66 -5.83
C ASP A 121 6.58 8.26 -5.71
N THR A 122 6.37 7.59 -4.59
CA THR A 122 6.87 6.23 -4.37
C THR A 122 5.83 5.34 -3.68
N VAL A 123 5.55 4.18 -4.28
CA VAL A 123 4.69 3.14 -3.70
C VAL A 123 5.51 1.87 -3.43
N ARG A 124 5.49 1.39 -2.17
CA ARG A 124 6.10 0.12 -1.77
C ARG A 124 5.06 -0.79 -1.13
N LEU A 125 4.76 -1.91 -1.76
CA LEU A 125 3.82 -2.91 -1.25
C LEU A 125 4.55 -4.23 -0.97
N SER A 126 4.37 -4.75 0.23
CA SER A 126 4.91 -6.06 0.63
C SER A 126 3.81 -6.88 1.28
N GLY A 127 3.55 -8.08 0.78
CA GLY A 127 2.48 -8.94 1.27
C GLY A 127 1.41 -9.24 0.23
N ALA A 128 0.14 -9.13 0.61
CA ALA A 128 -1.02 -9.34 -0.25
C ALA A 128 -1.84 -8.07 -0.40
N PHE A 129 -2.24 -7.74 -1.62
CA PHE A 129 -3.07 -6.57 -1.82
C PHE A 129 -4.17 -6.76 -2.88
N LYS A 130 -5.24 -5.98 -2.70
CA LYS A 130 -6.27 -5.77 -3.70
C LYS A 130 -6.54 -4.28 -3.86
N VAL A 131 -6.17 -3.73 -5.00
CA VAL A 131 -6.45 -2.36 -5.40
C VAL A 131 -7.48 -2.40 -6.52
N GLU A 132 -8.63 -1.74 -6.33
CA GLU A 132 -9.71 -1.76 -7.32
C GLU A 132 -9.46 -0.79 -8.49
N GLY A 133 -8.41 0.02 -8.40
CA GLY A 133 -8.00 1.01 -9.39
C GLY A 133 -6.57 0.86 -9.88
N LEU A 134 -6.03 1.97 -10.35
CA LEU A 134 -4.66 2.16 -10.79
C LEU A 134 -3.73 2.30 -9.59
N ILE A 135 -2.54 1.73 -9.66
CA ILE A 135 -1.40 2.11 -8.81
C ILE A 135 -0.44 2.90 -9.70
N SER A 136 -0.28 4.19 -9.42
CA SER A 136 0.58 5.09 -10.18
C SER A 136 1.60 5.78 -9.27
N ALA A 137 2.88 5.71 -9.66
CA ALA A 137 3.96 6.41 -8.97
C ALA A 137 5.19 6.53 -9.88
N ASP A 138 6.08 7.50 -9.62
CA ASP A 138 7.38 7.52 -10.30
C ASP A 138 8.12 6.19 -10.07
N ARG A 139 8.04 5.68 -8.83
CA ARG A 139 8.62 4.38 -8.45
C ARG A 139 7.61 3.45 -7.78
N VAL A 140 7.38 2.28 -8.38
CA VAL A 140 6.55 1.21 -7.80
C VAL A 140 7.42 0.00 -7.47
N GLU A 141 7.48 -0.39 -6.20
CA GLU A 141 8.18 -1.58 -5.71
C GLU A 141 7.19 -2.55 -5.04
N ILE A 142 7.06 -3.73 -5.59
CA ILE A 142 6.12 -4.75 -5.09
C ILE A 142 6.87 -6.03 -4.73
N HIS A 143 6.69 -6.47 -3.49
CA HIS A 143 7.17 -7.76 -3.00
C HIS A 143 5.98 -8.68 -2.71
N LEU A 144 5.74 -9.61 -3.62
CA LEU A 144 4.60 -10.53 -3.55
C LEU A 144 4.84 -11.66 -2.55
N GLU A 145 3.99 -11.77 -1.55
CA GLU A 145 3.97 -12.90 -0.60
C GLU A 145 2.80 -13.84 -0.87
N ASP A 146 1.67 -13.31 -1.34
CA ASP A 146 0.47 -14.04 -1.71
C ASP A 146 -0.18 -13.42 -2.97
N ARG A 147 -1.33 -13.99 -3.40
CA ARG A 147 -2.06 -13.49 -4.56
C ARG A 147 -2.49 -12.04 -4.35
N SER A 148 -2.10 -11.20 -5.27
CA SER A 148 -2.40 -9.77 -5.27
C SER A 148 -3.09 -9.38 -6.57
N LYS A 149 -3.87 -8.31 -6.52
CA LYS A 149 -4.59 -7.79 -7.68
C LYS A 149 -4.59 -6.27 -7.68
N ALA A 150 -4.32 -5.68 -8.84
CA ALA A 150 -4.64 -4.29 -9.15
C ALA A 150 -5.34 -4.26 -10.52
N ARG A 151 -6.02 -3.16 -10.85
CA ARG A 151 -6.51 -3.00 -12.20
C ARG A 151 -5.35 -2.72 -13.15
N GLU A 152 -4.54 -1.72 -12.84
CA GLU A 152 -3.43 -1.28 -13.66
C GLU A 152 -2.24 -0.86 -12.79
N LEU A 153 -1.04 -0.93 -13.36
CA LEU A 153 0.18 -0.33 -12.81
C LEU A 153 0.72 0.70 -13.77
N GLY A 154 1.05 1.89 -13.28
CA GLY A 154 1.69 2.96 -14.04
C GLY A 154 2.89 3.55 -13.31
N GLY A 155 3.95 3.93 -14.02
CA GLY A 155 5.08 4.61 -13.40
C GLY A 155 6.35 4.64 -14.24
N GLU A 156 7.32 5.46 -13.84
CA GLU A 156 8.62 5.49 -14.53
C GLU A 156 9.38 4.18 -14.31
N THR A 157 9.48 3.74 -13.07
CA THR A 157 10.16 2.50 -12.71
C THR A 157 9.22 1.57 -11.93
N ILE A 158 8.96 0.39 -12.49
CA ILE A 158 8.11 -0.62 -11.84
C ILE A 158 8.92 -1.90 -11.63
N GLN A 159 9.05 -2.30 -10.36
CA GLN A 159 9.69 -3.53 -9.97
C GLN A 159 8.72 -4.43 -9.21
N VAL A 160 8.49 -5.62 -9.74
CA VAL A 160 7.69 -6.66 -9.08
C VAL A 160 8.56 -7.88 -8.85
N ARG A 161 8.68 -8.28 -7.60
CA ARG A 161 9.46 -9.45 -7.18
C ARG A 161 8.60 -10.36 -6.31
N ARG A 162 8.89 -11.63 -6.37
CA ARG A 162 8.36 -12.54 -5.35
C ARG A 162 9.15 -12.37 -4.06
N GLY A 163 8.47 -12.07 -2.97
CA GLY A 163 9.06 -12.07 -1.64
C GLY A 163 9.56 -13.49 -1.30
N THR A 164 10.82 -13.61 -0.92
CA THR A 164 11.28 -14.82 -0.25
C THR A 164 10.76 -14.71 1.19
N ALA A 165 9.77 -15.54 1.55
CA ALA A 165 9.31 -15.62 2.93
C ALA A 165 10.54 -15.75 3.85
N PHE A 166 10.78 -14.73 4.66
CA PHE A 166 11.86 -14.64 5.62
C PHE A 166 13.29 -14.89 5.07
N GLY A 167 14.02 -13.82 4.84
CA GLY A 167 15.48 -13.89 4.69
C GLY A 167 16.09 -14.52 5.95
N GLY A 168 16.76 -15.67 5.81
CA GLY A 168 17.43 -16.35 6.90
C GLY A 168 17.29 -17.88 6.80
N LEU A 169 17.79 -18.55 7.83
CA LEU A 169 17.85 -20.02 7.98
C LEU A 169 16.50 -20.74 7.75
N LEU A 170 15.37 -20.05 7.94
CA LEU A 170 14.01 -20.56 7.71
C LEU A 170 13.61 -20.64 6.23
N SER A 171 14.25 -19.88 5.34
CA SER A 171 13.97 -19.96 3.90
C SER A 171 14.38 -21.30 3.30
N THR A 172 15.42 -21.91 3.82
CA THR A 172 15.88 -23.26 3.43
C THR A 172 14.92 -24.36 3.88
N LEU A 173 14.32 -24.23 5.06
CA LEU A 173 13.30 -25.16 5.54
C LEU A 173 11.97 -25.00 4.76
N GLY A 174 11.58 -23.80 4.41
CA GLY A 174 10.39 -23.52 3.58
C GLY A 174 10.49 -24.14 2.19
N ARG A 175 11.70 -24.11 1.59
CA ARG A 175 11.97 -24.81 0.32
C ARG A 175 11.83 -26.34 0.44
N LEU A 176 12.25 -26.91 1.55
CA LEU A 176 12.15 -28.36 1.80
C LEU A 176 10.70 -28.81 2.08
N LEU A 177 9.88 -27.96 2.67
CA LEU A 177 8.48 -28.22 3.02
C LEU A 177 7.48 -27.82 1.93
N GLY A 178 7.95 -27.33 0.78
CA GLY A 178 7.07 -26.96 -0.35
C GLY A 178 6.19 -25.73 -0.11
N THR A 179 6.43 -24.98 0.95
CA THR A 179 5.73 -23.71 1.24
C THR A 179 6.41 -22.54 0.50
N HIS A 180 6.49 -22.66 -0.83
CA HIS A 180 6.89 -21.52 -1.65
C HIS A 180 5.74 -20.53 -1.60
N GLY A 181 6.05 -19.27 -1.29
CA GLY A 181 5.08 -18.19 -1.38
C GLY A 181 4.39 -18.24 -2.75
N ARG A 182 3.06 -18.31 -2.74
CA ARG A 182 2.24 -18.34 -3.96
C ARG A 182 2.02 -16.93 -4.52
N GLY A 183 2.94 -16.01 -4.23
CA GLY A 183 2.86 -14.62 -4.67
C GLY A 183 2.71 -14.54 -6.19
N ILE A 184 1.60 -14.01 -6.64
CA ILE A 184 1.31 -13.69 -8.02
C ILE A 184 0.52 -12.39 -8.08
N LEU A 185 0.81 -11.55 -9.05
CA LEU A 185 0.10 -10.32 -9.30
C LEU A 185 -0.75 -10.45 -10.56
N GLU A 186 -2.03 -10.18 -10.44
CA GLU A 186 -2.97 -10.10 -11.57
C GLU A 186 -3.27 -8.63 -11.87
N VAL A 187 -3.02 -8.19 -13.11
CA VAL A 187 -3.32 -6.83 -13.59
C VAL A 187 -3.83 -6.89 -15.03
N GLU A 188 -4.57 -5.89 -15.47
CA GLU A 188 -4.98 -5.74 -16.86
C GLU A 188 -3.83 -5.15 -17.68
N ALA A 189 -3.20 -4.07 -17.19
CA ALA A 189 -2.10 -3.39 -17.87
C ALA A 189 -0.97 -2.98 -16.93
N VAL A 190 0.26 -2.99 -17.46
CA VAL A 190 1.45 -2.40 -16.84
C VAL A 190 2.08 -1.45 -17.84
N GLU A 191 2.28 -0.19 -17.45
CA GLU A 191 2.86 0.83 -18.32
C GLU A 191 3.93 1.65 -17.59
N GLY A 192 5.11 1.81 -18.22
CA GLY A 192 6.19 2.60 -17.63
C GLY A 192 7.47 2.58 -18.45
N ASP A 193 8.47 3.35 -18.03
CA ASP A 193 9.74 3.42 -18.73
C ASP A 193 10.60 2.17 -18.51
N GLU A 194 10.85 1.82 -17.25
CA GLU A 194 11.67 0.69 -16.86
C GLU A 194 10.86 -0.33 -16.07
N LEU A 195 10.62 -1.48 -16.67
CA LEU A 195 9.77 -2.52 -16.12
C LEU A 195 10.61 -3.78 -15.83
N ASP A 196 10.57 -4.25 -14.58
CA ASP A 196 11.22 -5.48 -14.17
C ASP A 196 10.23 -6.35 -13.38
N LEU A 197 9.62 -7.32 -14.07
CA LEU A 197 8.43 -8.01 -13.63
C LEU A 197 8.72 -9.50 -13.40
N GLU A 198 8.36 -10.01 -12.23
CA GLU A 198 8.35 -11.44 -11.91
C GLU A 198 6.97 -11.83 -11.37
N TRP A 199 6.45 -13.00 -11.76
CA TRP A 199 5.18 -13.55 -11.27
C TRP A 199 3.99 -12.63 -11.51
N VAL A 200 3.96 -11.98 -12.67
CA VAL A 200 2.89 -11.09 -13.10
C VAL A 200 2.06 -11.76 -14.19
N VAL A 201 0.74 -11.72 -14.05
CA VAL A 201 -0.21 -12.05 -15.10
C VAL A 201 -0.85 -10.77 -15.58
N ALA A 202 -0.61 -10.39 -16.84
CA ALA A 202 -1.08 -9.16 -17.44
C ALA A 202 -1.65 -9.42 -18.84
N GLU A 203 -2.65 -8.65 -19.24
CA GLU A 203 -3.12 -8.66 -20.64
C GLU A 203 -2.10 -7.94 -21.54
N VAL A 204 -1.60 -6.77 -21.06
CA VAL A 204 -0.64 -5.97 -21.81
C VAL A 204 0.42 -5.35 -20.91
N VAL A 205 1.66 -5.32 -21.42
CA VAL A 205 2.80 -4.63 -20.80
C VAL A 205 3.38 -3.67 -21.83
N ARG A 206 3.54 -2.39 -21.48
CA ARG A 206 4.12 -1.35 -22.35
C ARG A 206 5.27 -0.66 -21.62
N GLY A 207 6.43 -0.59 -22.28
CA GLY A 207 7.57 0.09 -21.70
C GLY A 207 8.69 0.42 -22.66
N ARG A 208 9.61 1.24 -22.21
CA ARG A 208 10.82 1.56 -22.96
C ARG A 208 11.83 0.41 -22.82
N VAL A 209 12.14 0.03 -21.61
CA VAL A 209 13.00 -1.11 -21.25
C VAL A 209 12.17 -2.11 -20.45
N VAL A 210 11.98 -3.31 -20.98
CA VAL A 210 11.09 -4.31 -20.38
C VAL A 210 11.84 -5.59 -20.09
N ARG A 211 11.78 -6.04 -18.85
CA ARG A 211 12.24 -7.35 -18.43
C ARG A 211 11.05 -8.17 -17.90
N ILE A 212 10.74 -9.23 -18.61
CA ILE A 212 9.73 -10.23 -18.23
C ILE A 212 10.44 -11.41 -17.57
N GLY A 213 10.44 -11.44 -16.27
CA GLY A 213 11.10 -12.45 -15.44
C GLY A 213 10.31 -13.74 -15.27
N PRO A 214 10.80 -14.66 -14.42
CA PRO A 214 10.20 -15.97 -14.25
C PRO A 214 8.75 -15.91 -13.74
N GLY A 215 7.92 -16.85 -14.22
CA GLY A 215 6.54 -17.02 -13.80
C GLY A 215 5.57 -15.95 -14.29
N CYS A 216 6.01 -15.04 -15.16
CA CYS A 216 5.13 -14.10 -15.83
C CYS A 216 4.32 -14.77 -16.93
N ARG A 217 3.06 -14.33 -17.09
CA ARG A 217 2.21 -14.64 -18.24
C ARG A 217 1.62 -13.33 -18.76
N VAL A 218 2.03 -12.93 -19.96
CA VAL A 218 1.67 -11.65 -20.58
C VAL A 218 1.07 -11.92 -21.94
N GLY A 219 -0.11 -11.36 -22.20
CA GLY A 219 -0.77 -11.50 -23.49
C GLY A 219 0.00 -10.77 -24.61
N ARG A 220 0.40 -9.53 -24.37
CA ARG A 220 1.13 -8.70 -25.33
C ARG A 220 2.14 -7.80 -24.63
N VAL A 221 3.37 -7.73 -25.15
CA VAL A 221 4.44 -6.82 -24.74
C VAL A 221 4.74 -5.83 -25.86
N GLU A 222 4.67 -4.53 -25.56
CA GLU A 222 5.06 -3.45 -26.43
C GLU A 222 6.29 -2.75 -25.84
N TYR A 223 7.41 -2.68 -26.59
CA TYR A 223 8.66 -2.08 -26.10
C TYR A 223 9.35 -1.22 -27.14
N HIS A 224 10.13 -0.24 -26.71
CA HIS A 224 10.83 0.68 -27.61
C HIS A 224 12.33 0.40 -27.71
N GLU A 225 13.03 0.22 -26.60
CA GLU A 225 14.50 0.03 -26.61
C GLU A 225 14.91 -1.43 -26.50
N SER A 226 14.53 -2.09 -25.42
CA SER A 226 14.93 -3.47 -25.16
C SER A 226 13.85 -4.29 -24.48
N LEU A 227 13.83 -5.58 -24.82
CA LEU A 227 13.02 -6.60 -24.21
C LEU A 227 13.90 -7.78 -23.81
N GLU A 228 13.83 -8.18 -22.53
CA GLU A 228 14.38 -9.44 -22.05
C GLU A 228 13.24 -10.33 -21.55
N VAL A 229 13.16 -11.56 -22.03
CA VAL A 229 12.14 -12.53 -21.62
C VAL A 229 12.81 -13.76 -21.02
N SER A 230 12.45 -14.10 -19.80
CA SER A 230 12.91 -15.33 -19.13
C SER A 230 12.38 -16.57 -19.85
N PRO A 231 13.18 -17.66 -19.95
CA PRO A 231 12.67 -18.93 -20.45
C PRO A 231 11.50 -19.53 -19.64
N GLU A 232 11.31 -19.06 -18.40
CA GLU A 232 10.21 -19.46 -17.50
C GLU A 232 8.99 -18.53 -17.58
N ALA A 233 8.99 -17.59 -18.53
CA ALA A 233 7.87 -16.69 -18.81
C ALA A 233 7.10 -17.12 -20.07
N GLU A 234 5.83 -16.77 -20.12
CA GLU A 234 4.97 -16.95 -21.29
C GLU A 234 4.56 -15.58 -21.83
N VAL A 235 4.91 -15.28 -23.08
CA VAL A 235 4.52 -14.05 -23.79
C VAL A 235 3.79 -14.44 -25.09
N GLY A 236 2.58 -13.92 -25.29
CA GLY A 236 1.76 -14.23 -26.44
C GLY A 236 2.20 -13.47 -27.69
N GLU A 237 2.43 -12.16 -27.58
CA GLU A 237 2.84 -11.30 -28.69
C GLU A 237 3.90 -10.30 -28.23
N GLU A 238 4.92 -10.10 -29.06
CA GLU A 238 5.98 -9.11 -28.84
C GLU A 238 5.96 -8.07 -29.95
N VAL A 239 5.88 -6.80 -29.59
CA VAL A 239 5.82 -5.69 -30.56
C VAL A 239 6.88 -4.67 -30.21
N LYS A 240 7.76 -4.39 -31.15
CA LYS A 240 8.71 -3.30 -31.04
C LYS A 240 8.14 -2.05 -31.70
N GLY A 241 7.99 -0.96 -30.89
CA GLY A 241 7.51 0.35 -31.35
C GLY A 241 8.61 1.28 -31.85
#